data_9b82adf2265e0dba0d8f181e89a8b6ce
#
_entry.id   9b82adf2265e0dba0d8f181e89a8b6ce
#
_cell.length_a   1.000
_cell.length_b   1.000
_cell.length_c   1.000
_cell.angle_alpha   90.00
_cell.angle_beta   90.00
_cell.angle_gamma   90.00
#
_symmetry.space_group_name_H-M   'P 1'
#
loop_
_entity.id
_entity.type
_entity.pdbx_description
1 polymer ?
#
loop_
_entity_poly.entity_id
_entity_poly.type
_entity_poly.pdbx_seq_one_letter_code
_entity_poly.pdbx_strand_id
1 'polypeptide(L)'
;MKYLLLVPILAIFILAGCAKENSIMGPQSSTNQSTSQWIKIIHSSSLSVENTYTASKSIDGSKGGTVELTKVFKDDGNWALVTAKLTIPKGAFSGTKFISYIVNTETASIDFSPADTSFSKNLNLDITFTGVNISGYKASDLIFSYLKDNSIVPAKFTYANANIAQGLLVVLGAQISHFSRFGWSTLDGPISD
;
A
#
# COMPACT_ATOMS: atom_id res chain seq x y z
N MET A 1 -2.55 -21.54 -80.80
CA MET A 1 -1.22 -22.06 -81.23
C MET A 1 -0.24 -21.79 -80.10
N LYS A 2 0.48 -22.90 -79.78
CA LYS A 2 1.77 -22.95 -79.06
C LYS A 2 1.73 -22.65 -77.55
N TYR A 3 1.65 -23.70 -76.77
CA TYR A 3 2.76 -24.52 -76.17
C TYR A 3 3.63 -23.68 -75.23
N LEU A 4 3.59 -24.02 -73.96
CA LEU A 4 4.31 -25.03 -73.21
C LEU A 4 5.54 -24.42 -72.53
N LEU A 5 5.63 -24.43 -71.26
CA LEU A 5 6.60 -25.24 -70.55
C LEU A 5 6.44 -25.08 -69.03
N LEU A 6 6.18 -26.18 -68.42
CA LEU A 6 6.27 -26.44 -66.98
C LEU A 6 7.75 -26.42 -66.59
N VAL A 7 8.03 -25.76 -65.46
CA VAL A 7 9.23 -26.11 -64.66
C VAL A 7 8.81 -26.18 -63.19
N PRO A 8 8.97 -27.36 -62.58
CA PRO A 8 8.75 -27.46 -61.14
C PRO A 8 10.01 -27.00 -60.43
N ILE A 9 9.91 -25.93 -59.62
CA ILE A 9 10.98 -25.57 -58.71
C ILE A 9 10.74 -26.29 -57.40
N LEU A 10 11.61 -27.24 -57.14
CA LEU A 10 11.76 -28.01 -55.94
C LEU A 10 12.11 -27.07 -54.76
N ALA A 11 11.14 -26.85 -53.88
CA ALA A 11 11.39 -26.07 -52.65
C ALA A 11 12.10 -26.98 -51.63
N ILE A 12 13.36 -26.73 -51.41
CA ILE A 12 14.14 -27.33 -50.33
C ILE A 12 13.74 -26.70 -49.02
N PHE A 13 13.00 -27.44 -48.17
CA PHE A 13 12.76 -27.08 -46.79
C PHE A 13 14.04 -27.28 -45.99
N ILE A 14 14.70 -26.18 -45.66
CA ILE A 14 15.78 -26.19 -44.67
C ILE A 14 15.10 -26.12 -43.28
N LEU A 15 15.09 -27.27 -42.59
CA LEU A 15 14.75 -27.34 -41.17
C LEU A 15 15.87 -26.65 -40.37
N ALA A 16 15.69 -25.38 -40.06
CA ALA A 16 16.51 -24.71 -39.08
C ALA A 16 16.12 -25.28 -37.68
N GLY A 17 16.93 -26.23 -37.20
CA GLY A 17 16.83 -26.73 -35.84
C GLY A 17 17.06 -25.58 -34.86
N CYS A 18 16.06 -25.27 -34.03
CA CYS A 18 16.27 -24.48 -32.83
C CYS A 18 17.17 -25.27 -31.89
N ALA A 19 18.43 -24.90 -31.84
CA ALA A 19 19.32 -25.27 -30.75
C ALA A 19 18.77 -24.63 -29.48
N LYS A 20 18.26 -25.46 -28.54
CA LYS A 20 18.05 -25.05 -27.19
C LYS A 20 19.41 -24.70 -26.60
N GLU A 21 19.69 -23.43 -26.49
CA GLU A 21 20.81 -22.98 -25.67
C GLU A 21 20.48 -23.34 -24.21
N ASN A 22 21.17 -24.36 -23.70
CA ASN A 22 21.26 -24.58 -22.27
C ASN A 22 21.99 -23.38 -21.68
N SER A 23 21.21 -22.42 -21.17
CA SER A 23 21.75 -21.37 -20.30
C SER A 23 22.45 -22.05 -19.15
N ILE A 24 23.78 -21.94 -19.15
CA ILE A 24 24.60 -22.27 -18.00
C ILE A 24 24.10 -21.36 -16.89
N MET A 25 23.35 -21.93 -15.93
CA MET A 25 23.05 -21.27 -14.68
C MET A 25 24.38 -21.00 -13.97
N GLY A 26 24.94 -19.81 -14.20
CA GLY A 26 25.85 -19.23 -13.23
C GLY A 26 25.12 -19.11 -11.88
N PRO A 27 25.81 -19.13 -10.75
CA PRO A 27 25.15 -18.95 -9.46
C PRO A 27 24.39 -17.62 -9.52
N GLN A 28 23.05 -17.72 -9.60
CA GLN A 28 22.18 -16.59 -9.43
C GLN A 28 22.41 -16.13 -8.01
N SER A 29 23.20 -15.08 -7.87
CA SER A 29 23.19 -14.30 -6.63
C SER A 29 21.76 -13.84 -6.47
N SER A 30 20.99 -14.59 -5.67
CA SER A 30 19.73 -14.11 -5.14
C SER A 30 20.08 -12.90 -4.28
N THR A 31 20.18 -11.73 -4.91
CA THR A 31 19.98 -10.49 -4.20
C THR A 31 18.54 -10.59 -3.68
N ASN A 32 18.42 -10.98 -2.40
CA ASN A 32 17.20 -10.79 -1.65
C ASN A 32 16.94 -9.28 -1.62
N GLN A 33 16.34 -8.76 -2.68
CA GLN A 33 15.74 -7.44 -2.62
C GLN A 33 14.57 -7.60 -1.66
N SER A 34 14.80 -7.17 -0.43
CA SER A 34 13.77 -6.95 0.56
C SER A 34 12.71 -6.05 -0.07
N THR A 35 11.59 -6.65 -0.46
CA THR A 35 10.51 -5.92 -1.13
C THR A 35 9.52 -5.53 -0.05
N SER A 36 9.47 -4.25 0.30
CA SER A 36 8.46 -3.74 1.23
C SER A 36 7.05 -4.05 0.70
N GLN A 37 6.20 -4.60 1.54
CA GLN A 37 4.81 -4.92 1.22
C GLN A 37 3.87 -4.36 2.29
N TRP A 38 2.67 -3.93 1.86
CA TRP A 38 1.60 -3.59 2.80
C TRP A 38 1.20 -4.83 3.58
N ILE A 39 1.00 -4.70 4.89
CA ILE A 39 0.47 -5.80 5.68
C ILE A 39 -0.94 -6.14 5.24
N LYS A 40 -1.34 -7.38 5.52
CA LYS A 40 -2.73 -7.82 5.41
C LYS A 40 -3.21 -8.22 6.80
N ILE A 41 -4.34 -7.65 7.22
CA ILE A 41 -5.05 -8.11 8.41
C ILE A 41 -5.73 -9.43 8.06
N ILE A 42 -5.51 -10.45 8.86
CA ILE A 42 -5.97 -11.82 8.58
C ILE A 42 -7.45 -11.91 8.95
N HIS A 43 -8.31 -12.19 7.97
CA HIS A 43 -9.74 -12.43 8.17
C HIS A 43 -10.05 -13.89 7.86
N SER A 44 -10.56 -14.64 8.83
CA SER A 44 -10.91 -16.06 8.64
C SER A 44 -12.27 -16.29 7.98
N SER A 45 -13.09 -15.27 7.79
CA SER A 45 -14.41 -15.41 7.17
C SER A 45 -14.51 -14.72 5.83
N SER A 46 -14.98 -15.45 4.81
CA SER A 46 -15.25 -15.00 3.44
C SER A 46 -16.51 -14.12 3.29
N LEU A 47 -17.08 -13.64 4.37
CA LEU A 47 -18.19 -12.68 4.32
C LEU A 47 -17.61 -11.30 4.04
N SER A 48 -18.03 -10.68 2.94
CA SER A 48 -17.67 -9.33 2.56
C SER A 48 -18.12 -8.33 3.62
N VAL A 49 -17.21 -8.03 4.56
CA VAL A 49 -17.37 -6.92 5.50
C VAL A 49 -16.93 -5.66 4.77
N GLU A 50 -17.57 -4.53 5.05
CA GLU A 50 -17.09 -3.24 4.57
C GLU A 50 -15.69 -3.00 5.14
N ASN A 51 -14.66 -3.06 4.27
CA ASN A 51 -13.25 -2.97 4.68
C ASN A 51 -12.70 -1.55 4.54
N THR A 52 -13.55 -0.59 4.13
CA THR A 52 -13.13 0.79 3.90
C THR A 52 -14.08 1.78 4.58
N TYR A 53 -13.51 2.80 5.21
CA TYR A 53 -14.25 3.86 5.90
C TYR A 53 -13.73 5.22 5.46
N THR A 54 -14.63 6.11 5.09
CA THR A 54 -14.30 7.43 4.57
C THR A 54 -14.59 8.52 5.60
N ALA A 55 -13.68 9.48 5.72
CA ALA A 55 -13.95 10.76 6.35
C ALA A 55 -13.56 11.91 5.43
N SER A 56 -14.33 12.99 5.48
CA SER A 56 -14.08 14.15 4.63
C SER A 56 -14.56 15.45 5.27
N LYS A 57 -13.91 16.56 4.90
CA LYS A 57 -14.28 17.89 5.37
C LYS A 57 -13.71 18.97 4.46
N SER A 58 -14.46 20.05 4.27
CA SER A 58 -13.93 21.28 3.67
C SER A 58 -13.11 22.04 4.70
N ILE A 59 -11.85 22.36 4.38
CA ILE A 59 -10.90 23.02 5.25
C ILE A 59 -10.44 24.32 4.58
N ASP A 60 -10.54 25.43 5.32
CA ASP A 60 -9.90 26.70 4.96
C ASP A 60 -8.42 26.63 5.40
N GLY A 61 -7.51 26.59 4.43
CA GLY A 61 -6.07 26.46 4.69
C GLY A 61 -5.50 27.61 5.51
N SER A 62 -6.12 28.80 5.49
CA SER A 62 -5.71 29.93 6.30
C SER A 62 -5.98 29.73 7.80
N LYS A 63 -6.94 28.89 8.13
CA LYS A 63 -7.34 28.55 9.50
C LYS A 63 -6.79 27.21 9.98
N GLY A 64 -6.64 26.26 9.05
CA GLY A 64 -6.37 24.86 9.37
C GLY A 64 -7.60 24.13 9.90
N GLY A 65 -7.41 22.94 10.45
CA GLY A 65 -8.51 22.16 11.02
C GLY A 65 -8.18 20.69 11.21
N THR A 66 -9.21 19.88 11.47
CA THR A 66 -9.07 18.42 11.63
C THR A 66 -10.12 17.68 10.81
N VAL A 67 -9.72 16.50 10.29
CA VAL A 67 -10.62 15.50 9.75
C VAL A 67 -10.44 14.24 10.60
N GLU A 68 -11.53 13.74 11.18
CA GLU A 68 -11.50 12.65 12.17
C GLU A 68 -12.42 11.51 11.76
N LEU A 69 -12.02 10.28 12.10
CA LEU A 69 -12.79 9.06 11.90
C LEU A 69 -12.63 8.19 13.14
N THR A 70 -13.74 7.62 13.58
CA THR A 70 -13.77 6.55 14.57
C THR A 70 -14.78 5.49 14.08
N LYS A 71 -14.31 4.26 13.89
CA LYS A 71 -15.15 3.15 13.42
C LYS A 71 -14.86 1.88 14.21
N VAL A 72 -15.93 1.28 14.69
CA VAL A 72 -15.92 -0.10 15.21
C VAL A 72 -16.31 -1.01 14.07
N PHE A 73 -15.60 -2.10 13.90
CA PHE A 73 -15.87 -3.12 12.88
C PHE A 73 -15.64 -4.52 13.47
N LYS A 74 -15.95 -5.55 12.70
CA LYS A 74 -15.63 -6.93 13.09
C LYS A 74 -14.41 -7.39 12.30
N ASP A 75 -13.44 -7.94 13.02
CA ASP A 75 -12.29 -8.61 12.48
C ASP A 75 -12.27 -10.04 13.02
N ASP A 76 -12.46 -11.01 12.16
CA ASP A 76 -12.50 -12.43 12.52
C ASP A 76 -13.50 -12.78 13.66
N GLY A 77 -14.67 -12.15 13.62
CA GLY A 77 -15.70 -12.32 14.64
C GLY A 77 -15.47 -11.49 15.91
N ASN A 78 -14.31 -10.94 16.13
CA ASN A 78 -13.96 -10.06 17.23
C ASN A 78 -14.26 -8.60 16.91
N TRP A 79 -14.50 -7.80 17.95
CA TRP A 79 -14.63 -6.36 17.76
C TRP A 79 -13.27 -5.70 17.64
N ALA A 80 -13.12 -4.92 16.57
CA ALA A 80 -11.96 -4.09 16.31
C ALA A 80 -12.38 -2.62 16.18
N LEU A 81 -11.44 -1.73 16.38
CA LEU A 81 -11.63 -0.29 16.32
C LEU A 81 -10.52 0.33 15.48
N VAL A 82 -10.90 1.26 14.61
CA VAL A 82 -9.95 2.19 14.01
C VAL A 82 -10.30 3.64 14.37
N THR A 83 -9.29 4.39 14.76
CA THR A 83 -9.36 5.84 14.90
C THR A 83 -8.32 6.49 14.00
N ALA A 84 -8.70 7.54 13.28
CA ALA A 84 -7.80 8.33 12.46
C ALA A 84 -8.10 9.81 12.63
N LYS A 85 -7.06 10.61 12.83
CA LYS A 85 -7.14 12.07 12.93
C LYS A 85 -6.07 12.72 12.07
N LEU A 86 -6.51 13.42 11.04
CA LEU A 86 -5.64 14.27 10.23
C LEU A 86 -5.73 15.70 10.74
N THR A 87 -4.62 16.25 11.20
CA THR A 87 -4.50 17.64 11.64
C THR A 87 -3.83 18.46 10.55
N ILE A 88 -4.53 19.49 10.09
CA ILE A 88 -4.09 20.42 9.08
C ILE A 88 -3.67 21.72 9.79
N PRO A 89 -2.36 22.06 9.82
CA PRO A 89 -1.92 23.28 10.45
C PRO A 89 -2.34 24.53 9.66
N LYS A 90 -2.53 25.63 10.35
CA LYS A 90 -2.77 26.93 9.72
C LYS A 90 -1.69 27.27 8.68
N GLY A 91 -2.11 27.61 7.48
CA GLY A 91 -1.24 27.98 6.37
C GLY A 91 -0.60 26.79 5.65
N ALA A 92 -1.15 25.59 5.77
CA ALA A 92 -0.66 24.42 5.02
C ALA A 92 -0.93 24.51 3.51
N PHE A 93 -1.98 25.24 3.12
CA PHE A 93 -2.32 25.55 1.72
C PHE A 93 -3.15 26.84 1.66
N SER A 94 -3.33 27.38 0.45
CA SER A 94 -4.17 28.55 0.20
C SER A 94 -5.60 28.16 -0.17
N GLY A 95 -6.55 28.99 0.20
CA GLY A 95 -7.97 28.81 -0.10
C GLY A 95 -8.61 27.67 0.68
N THR A 96 -9.79 27.24 0.23
CA THR A 96 -10.54 26.12 0.82
C THR A 96 -10.38 24.88 -0.05
N LYS A 97 -10.04 23.75 0.58
CA LYS A 97 -9.97 22.43 -0.09
C LYS A 97 -10.90 21.45 0.59
N PHE A 98 -11.54 20.60 -0.21
CA PHE A 98 -12.25 19.42 0.28
C PHE A 98 -11.22 18.32 0.50
N ILE A 99 -10.94 18.00 1.75
CA ILE A 99 -9.99 16.98 2.17
C ILE A 99 -10.76 15.73 2.52
N SER A 100 -10.35 14.61 1.95
CA SER A 100 -10.94 13.30 2.22
C SER A 100 -9.86 12.26 2.42
N TYR A 101 -10.15 11.24 3.19
CA TYR A 101 -9.36 10.02 3.24
C TYR A 101 -10.23 8.77 3.39
N ILE A 102 -9.68 7.65 2.94
CA ILE A 102 -10.28 6.33 3.05
C ILE A 102 -9.33 5.46 3.87
N VAL A 103 -9.80 4.99 5.01
CA VAL A 103 -9.08 3.98 5.82
C VAL A 103 -9.48 2.60 5.31
N ASN A 104 -8.47 1.79 4.99
CA ASN A 104 -8.63 0.39 4.62
C ASN A 104 -8.23 -0.51 5.80
N THR A 105 -9.19 -1.24 6.36
CA THR A 105 -8.98 -2.11 7.51
C THR A 105 -8.43 -3.48 7.14
N GLU A 106 -8.42 -3.84 5.85
CA GLU A 106 -7.80 -5.07 5.37
C GLU A 106 -6.26 -4.95 5.30
N THR A 107 -5.77 -3.76 5.00
CA THR A 107 -4.33 -3.51 4.83
C THR A 107 -3.74 -2.56 5.87
N ALA A 108 -4.50 -2.19 6.89
CA ALA A 108 -4.12 -1.17 7.89
C ALA A 108 -3.52 0.09 7.25
N SER A 109 -4.17 0.59 6.20
CA SER A 109 -3.70 1.72 5.41
C SER A 109 -4.73 2.84 5.31
N ILE A 110 -4.29 4.00 4.85
CA ILE A 110 -5.11 5.19 4.62
C ILE A 110 -4.69 5.84 3.30
N ASP A 111 -5.67 6.09 2.43
CA ASP A 111 -5.51 6.77 1.14
C ASP A 111 -6.09 8.18 1.23
N PHE A 112 -5.32 9.18 0.85
CA PHE A 112 -5.74 10.59 0.90
C PHE A 112 -6.16 11.11 -0.47
N SER A 113 -7.13 12.03 -0.46
CA SER A 113 -7.66 12.68 -1.67
C SER A 113 -7.87 14.18 -1.43
N PRO A 114 -7.66 15.01 -2.48
CA PRO A 114 -7.24 14.66 -3.85
C PRO A 114 -5.77 14.21 -3.91
N ALA A 115 -5.48 13.19 -4.74
CA ALA A 115 -4.12 12.67 -4.92
C ALA A 115 -3.14 13.78 -5.37
N ASP A 116 -1.85 13.56 -5.13
CA ASP A 116 -0.75 14.45 -5.52
C ASP A 116 -0.82 15.88 -4.98
N THR A 117 -1.71 16.11 -4.01
CA THR A 117 -1.76 17.41 -3.33
C THR A 117 -0.56 17.56 -2.40
N SER A 118 0.27 18.58 -2.64
CA SER A 118 1.40 18.96 -1.79
C SER A 118 1.04 20.12 -0.86
N PHE A 119 1.77 20.23 0.24
CA PHE A 119 1.51 21.19 1.30
C PHE A 119 2.76 22.02 1.62
N SER A 120 2.57 23.29 1.92
CA SER A 120 3.65 24.19 2.37
C SER A 120 4.10 23.92 3.81
N LYS A 121 3.25 23.23 4.59
CA LYS A 121 3.56 22.70 5.93
C LYS A 121 3.04 21.28 6.01
N ASN A 122 3.80 20.37 6.58
CA ASN A 122 3.36 18.99 6.78
C ASN A 122 2.06 18.97 7.60
N LEU A 123 1.12 18.13 7.16
CA LEU A 123 -0.01 17.72 7.98
C LEU A 123 0.44 16.64 8.96
N ASN A 124 -0.31 16.43 10.05
CA ASN A 124 -0.03 15.40 11.02
C ASN A 124 -1.16 14.38 11.04
N LEU A 125 -0.81 13.09 10.92
CA LEU A 125 -1.73 11.98 11.03
C LEU A 125 -1.46 11.21 12.32
N ASP A 126 -2.51 11.01 13.12
CA ASP A 126 -2.59 10.01 14.17
C ASP A 126 -3.53 8.92 13.70
N ILE A 127 -3.09 7.65 13.72
CA ILE A 127 -3.93 6.52 13.35
C ILE A 127 -3.66 5.32 14.25
N THR A 128 -4.75 4.69 14.72
CA THR A 128 -4.68 3.52 15.59
C THR A 128 -5.67 2.47 15.11
N PHE A 129 -5.20 1.23 15.01
CA PHE A 129 -6.02 0.03 14.86
C PHE A 129 -5.89 -0.80 16.14
N THR A 130 -7.01 -1.26 16.69
CA THR A 130 -7.06 -2.05 17.93
C THR A 130 -7.91 -3.29 17.70
N GLY A 131 -7.45 -4.43 18.20
CA GLY A 131 -8.19 -5.70 18.12
C GLY A 131 -8.12 -6.34 16.72
N VAL A 132 -7.15 -5.95 15.88
CA VAL A 132 -6.97 -6.52 14.55
C VAL A 132 -6.08 -7.77 14.58
N ASN A 133 -6.38 -8.74 13.71
CA ASN A 133 -5.58 -9.96 13.62
C ASN A 133 -4.33 -9.75 12.76
N ILE A 134 -3.21 -9.56 13.44
CA ILE A 134 -1.87 -9.39 12.85
C ILE A 134 -0.90 -10.48 13.32
N SER A 135 -1.41 -11.66 13.68
CA SER A 135 -0.62 -12.76 14.27
C SER A 135 0.44 -13.34 13.32
N GLY A 136 0.29 -13.14 12.00
CA GLY A 136 1.27 -13.56 10.99
C GLY A 136 2.52 -12.68 10.89
N TYR A 137 2.69 -11.68 11.76
CA TYR A 137 3.80 -10.73 11.70
C TYR A 137 4.61 -10.72 12.99
N LYS A 138 5.87 -10.26 12.88
CA LYS A 138 6.69 -9.86 14.04
C LYS A 138 6.64 -8.35 14.17
N ALA A 139 6.51 -7.85 15.40
CA ALA A 139 6.46 -6.42 15.65
C ALA A 139 7.71 -5.66 15.14
N SER A 140 8.87 -6.32 15.20
CA SER A 140 10.14 -5.77 14.70
C SER A 140 10.18 -5.53 13.20
N ASP A 141 9.36 -6.26 12.44
CA ASP A 141 9.38 -6.23 10.98
C ASP A 141 8.35 -5.23 10.43
N LEU A 142 7.48 -4.71 11.33
CA LEU A 142 6.43 -3.76 10.98
C LEU A 142 6.93 -2.33 11.04
N ILE A 143 6.69 -1.59 9.96
CA ILE A 143 7.06 -0.19 9.83
C ILE A 143 5.91 0.61 9.24
N PHE A 144 5.71 1.83 9.72
CA PHE A 144 4.76 2.74 9.11
C PHE A 144 5.41 3.44 7.91
N SER A 145 4.77 3.36 6.76
CA SER A 145 5.34 3.70 5.45
C SER A 145 4.36 4.50 4.61
N TYR A 146 4.83 5.04 3.50
CA TYR A 146 3.99 5.65 2.47
C TYR A 146 4.42 5.23 1.07
N LEU A 147 3.51 5.37 0.11
CA LEU A 147 3.77 5.08 -1.30
C LEU A 147 4.41 6.31 -1.96
N LYS A 148 5.60 6.11 -2.52
CA LYS A 148 6.34 7.11 -3.29
C LYS A 148 6.83 6.47 -4.58
N ASP A 149 6.42 7.02 -5.73
CA ASP A 149 6.88 6.58 -7.06
C ASP A 149 6.79 5.04 -7.24
N ASN A 150 5.65 4.45 -6.84
CA ASN A 150 5.39 3.01 -6.80
C ASN A 150 6.28 2.19 -5.84
N SER A 151 7.01 2.85 -4.95
CA SER A 151 7.82 2.22 -3.91
C SER A 151 7.25 2.51 -2.52
N ILE A 152 7.27 1.52 -1.64
CA ILE A 152 6.91 1.69 -0.23
C ILE A 152 8.17 2.15 0.51
N VAL A 153 8.08 3.33 1.14
CA VAL A 153 9.21 3.92 1.87
C VAL A 153 8.79 4.31 3.28
N PRO A 154 9.69 4.24 4.28
CA PRO A 154 9.37 4.62 5.65
C PRO A 154 8.86 6.06 5.76
N ALA A 155 7.76 6.25 6.48
CA ALA A 155 7.23 7.57 6.81
C ALA A 155 7.97 8.18 8.01
N LYS A 156 7.94 9.51 8.13
CA LYS A 156 8.40 10.20 9.33
C LYS A 156 7.24 10.32 10.31
N PHE A 157 7.47 10.00 11.58
CA PHE A 157 6.47 10.09 12.65
C PHE A 157 7.13 10.41 13.99
N THR A 158 6.32 10.79 14.98
CA THR A 158 6.78 11.03 16.35
C THR A 158 6.86 9.74 17.14
N TYR A 159 5.85 8.87 16.99
CA TYR A 159 5.75 7.59 17.69
C TYR A 159 5.06 6.55 16.82
N ALA A 160 5.57 5.32 16.86
CA ALA A 160 4.89 4.16 16.29
C ALA A 160 5.10 2.94 17.20
N ASN A 161 4.07 2.11 17.31
CA ASN A 161 4.12 0.86 18.06
C ASN A 161 3.20 -0.19 17.44
N ALA A 162 3.70 -1.42 17.36
CA ALA A 162 2.95 -2.60 17.00
C ALA A 162 3.00 -3.60 18.15
N ASN A 163 1.83 -4.04 18.64
CA ASN A 163 1.72 -5.09 19.63
C ASN A 163 0.87 -6.23 19.06
N ILE A 164 1.54 -7.30 18.65
CA ILE A 164 0.91 -8.43 17.96
C ILE A 164 -0.13 -9.12 18.87
N ALA A 165 0.22 -9.35 20.14
CA ALA A 165 -0.66 -10.06 21.08
C ALA A 165 -1.97 -9.31 21.37
N GLN A 166 -1.96 -8.00 21.27
CA GLN A 166 -3.13 -7.14 21.49
C GLN A 166 -3.84 -6.74 20.18
N GLY A 167 -3.28 -7.12 19.02
CA GLY A 167 -3.78 -6.64 17.73
C GLY A 167 -3.73 -5.12 17.62
N LEU A 168 -2.67 -4.49 18.13
CA LEU A 168 -2.55 -3.04 18.24
C LEU A 168 -1.50 -2.50 17.28
N LEU A 169 -1.91 -1.55 16.45
CA LEU A 169 -1.05 -0.76 15.57
C LEU A 169 -1.30 0.73 15.84
N VAL A 170 -0.30 1.46 16.29
CA VAL A 170 -0.40 2.88 16.66
C VAL A 170 0.65 3.69 15.92
N VAL A 171 0.25 4.78 15.30
CA VAL A 171 1.14 5.84 14.81
C VAL A 171 0.62 7.18 15.25
N LEU A 172 1.51 8.00 15.81
CA LEU A 172 1.21 9.38 16.22
C LEU A 172 2.17 10.34 15.54
N GLY A 173 1.63 11.43 15.03
CA GLY A 173 2.39 12.51 14.42
C GLY A 173 3.11 12.10 13.13
N ALA A 174 2.50 11.23 12.31
CA ALA A 174 3.04 10.95 10.99
C ALA A 174 2.95 12.20 10.11
N GLN A 175 4.09 12.55 9.48
CA GLN A 175 4.22 13.76 8.68
C GLN A 175 3.76 13.53 7.25
N ILE A 176 2.72 14.22 6.83
CA ILE A 176 2.12 14.15 5.49
C ILE A 176 2.51 15.41 4.73
N SER A 177 3.51 15.33 3.87
CA SER A 177 3.97 16.44 3.02
C SER A 177 3.20 16.55 1.71
N HIS A 178 2.60 15.44 1.28
CA HIS A 178 1.75 15.32 0.09
C HIS A 178 0.76 14.17 0.31
N PHE A 179 -0.33 14.19 -0.43
CA PHE A 179 -1.29 13.10 -0.37
C PHE A 179 -0.84 11.89 -1.19
N SER A 180 -0.87 10.74 -0.56
CA SER A 180 -0.51 9.43 -1.07
C SER A 180 -1.19 8.38 -0.21
N ARG A 181 -0.89 7.09 -0.43
CA ARG A 181 -1.21 6.02 0.52
C ARG A 181 -0.18 5.99 1.63
N PHE A 182 -0.65 5.88 2.87
CA PHE A 182 0.14 5.59 4.07
C PHE A 182 -0.40 4.33 4.73
N GLY A 183 0.43 3.61 5.47
CA GLY A 183 -0.01 2.40 6.18
C GLY A 183 1.12 1.62 6.78
N TRP A 184 0.77 0.48 7.36
CA TRP A 184 1.73 -0.46 7.89
C TRP A 184 2.25 -1.39 6.78
N SER A 185 3.56 -1.60 6.77
CA SER A 185 4.24 -2.46 5.80
C SER A 185 5.30 -3.32 6.49
N THR A 186 5.75 -4.35 5.80
CA THR A 186 6.96 -5.11 6.18
C THR A 186 8.09 -4.72 5.25
N LEU A 187 9.34 -4.82 5.72
CA LEU A 187 10.54 -4.71 4.89
C LEU A 187 10.78 -6.00 4.10
N ASP A 188 10.35 -7.14 4.66
CA ASP A 188 10.34 -8.45 4.02
C ASP A 188 8.89 -8.88 3.87
N GLY A 189 8.57 -9.58 2.78
CA GLY A 189 7.22 -10.12 2.55
C GLY A 189 6.73 -10.97 3.74
N PRO A 190 5.44 -11.35 3.78
CA PRO A 190 4.91 -12.18 4.85
C PRO A 190 5.75 -13.46 4.97
N ILE A 191 6.01 -13.89 6.20
CA ILE A 191 6.71 -15.14 6.46
C ILE A 191 5.82 -16.24 5.88
N SER A 192 6.25 -16.87 4.78
CA SER A 192 5.64 -18.09 4.28
C SER A 192 6.13 -19.23 5.16
N ASP A 193 5.26 -19.77 6.00
CA ASP A 193 5.46 -21.06 6.66
C ASP A 193 5.41 -22.19 5.64
#